data_155deb78424354d177c2d1ce73bacc37
#
_entry.id   155deb78424354d177c2d1ce73bacc37
#
_cell.length_a   1.000
_cell.length_b   1.000
_cell.length_c   1.000
_cell.angle_alpha   90.00
_cell.angle_beta   90.00
_cell.angle_gamma   90.00
#
_symmetry.space_group_name_H-M   'P 1'
#
loop_
_entity.id
_entity.type
_entity.pdbx_description
1 polymer ?
#
loop_
_entity_poly.entity_id
_entity_poly.type
_entity_poly.pdbx_seq_one_letter_code
_entity_poly.pdbx_strand_id
1 'polypeptide(L)'
;MLKKFLKYKSIRILVKLIKSIIKNDFYGMAAEMGFMLVVGIFPFMLFLMAIFGWMGNRSYLDSILHVLSNIMPTQAMNLLKSVLEETMIFDHGQLLAIIGITTTIVLSTNGVAVVLKGLNRAYKVEETRNFIYTRILSFLMVFVNVLVMFLTINIIIFGKVIIMFLVTHFGMSKGIAIT
;
A
#
# COMPACT_ATOMS: atom_id res chain seq x y z
N MET A 1 31.84 31.54 -6.38
CA MET A 1 30.40 31.81 -6.59
C MET A 1 29.47 30.98 -5.67
N LEU A 2 29.71 29.71 -5.46
CA LEU A 2 28.84 28.82 -4.60
C LEU A 2 28.66 29.31 -3.15
N LYS A 3 29.67 29.89 -2.51
CA LYS A 3 29.60 30.38 -1.11
C LYS A 3 28.61 31.54 -0.89
N LYS A 4 28.29 32.32 -1.92
CA LYS A 4 27.35 33.45 -1.83
C LYS A 4 25.89 33.01 -1.88
N PHE A 5 25.59 31.87 -2.57
CA PHE A 5 24.24 31.27 -2.62
C PHE A 5 23.86 30.55 -1.32
N LEU A 6 24.83 30.09 -0.54
CA LEU A 6 24.60 29.44 0.75
C LEU A 6 24.21 30.40 1.89
N LYS A 7 24.11 31.69 1.62
CA LYS A 7 23.72 32.71 2.60
C LYS A 7 22.23 32.68 2.92
N TYR A 8 21.42 32.14 2.02
CA TYR A 8 19.97 31.93 2.26
C TYR A 8 19.73 30.68 3.07
N LYS A 9 19.05 30.81 4.21
CA LYS A 9 18.70 29.72 5.15
C LYS A 9 18.02 28.54 4.42
N SER A 10 17.14 28.84 3.46
CA SER A 10 16.42 27.86 2.65
C SER A 10 17.34 27.03 1.75
N ILE A 11 18.31 27.64 1.09
CA ILE A 11 19.26 26.95 0.20
C ILE A 11 20.18 26.04 1.00
N ARG A 12 20.58 26.44 2.20
CA ARG A 12 21.41 25.63 3.09
C ARG A 12 20.64 24.40 3.58
N ILE A 13 19.34 24.53 3.85
CA ILE A 13 18.48 23.41 4.23
C ILE A 13 18.34 22.43 3.07
N LEU A 14 18.08 22.92 1.85
CA LEU A 14 17.99 22.09 0.64
C LEU A 14 19.28 21.31 0.37
N VAL A 15 20.42 21.95 0.44
CA VAL A 15 21.74 21.29 0.25
C VAL A 15 21.99 20.23 1.33
N LYS A 16 21.61 20.50 2.59
CA LYS A 16 21.69 19.49 3.67
C LYS A 16 20.76 18.31 3.41
N LEU A 17 19.53 18.55 2.95
CA LEU A 17 18.56 17.53 2.59
C LEU A 17 19.10 16.63 1.48
N ILE A 18 19.56 17.20 0.37
CA ILE A 18 20.11 16.44 -0.77
C ILE A 18 21.31 15.61 -0.32
N LYS A 19 22.24 16.18 0.45
CA LYS A 19 23.37 15.44 1.01
C LYS A 19 22.93 14.29 1.93
N SER A 20 21.89 14.51 2.73
CA SER A 20 21.36 13.48 3.62
C SER A 20 20.71 12.34 2.84
N ILE A 21 19.96 12.66 1.78
CA ILE A 21 19.32 11.68 0.89
C ILE A 21 20.39 10.78 0.25
N ILE A 22 21.44 11.37 -0.31
CA ILE A 22 22.53 10.63 -0.96
C ILE A 22 23.32 9.81 0.07
N LYS A 23 23.72 10.44 1.19
CA LYS A 23 24.55 9.78 2.21
C LYS A 23 23.86 8.58 2.86
N ASN A 24 22.55 8.66 3.04
CA ASN A 24 21.75 7.62 3.72
C ASN A 24 21.10 6.64 2.74
N ASP A 25 21.42 6.71 1.44
CA ASP A 25 20.90 5.81 0.40
C ASP A 25 19.36 5.72 0.36
N PHE A 26 18.67 6.86 0.58
CA PHE A 26 17.21 6.90 0.48
C PHE A 26 16.71 6.61 -0.93
N TYR A 27 17.53 6.90 -1.94
CA TYR A 27 17.21 6.60 -3.33
C TYR A 27 17.15 5.10 -3.61
N GLY A 28 18.13 4.35 -3.11
CA GLY A 28 18.15 2.88 -3.21
C GLY A 28 16.95 2.26 -2.49
N MET A 29 16.63 2.74 -1.29
CA MET A 29 15.45 2.26 -0.55
C MET A 29 14.13 2.59 -1.25
N ALA A 30 14.00 3.77 -1.86
CA ALA A 30 12.81 4.12 -2.64
C ALA A 30 12.65 3.23 -3.88
N ALA A 31 13.76 2.94 -4.58
CA ALA A 31 13.77 2.01 -5.71
C ALA A 31 13.42 0.57 -5.27
N GLU A 32 13.96 0.09 -4.14
CA GLU A 32 13.63 -1.21 -3.56
C GLU A 32 12.13 -1.31 -3.23
N MET A 33 11.55 -0.28 -2.60
CA MET A 33 10.11 -0.22 -2.35
C MET A 33 9.28 -0.20 -3.63
N GLY A 34 9.66 0.61 -4.61
CA GLY A 34 8.98 0.67 -5.91
C GLY A 34 8.99 -0.68 -6.62
N PHE A 35 10.12 -1.37 -6.61
CA PHE A 35 10.25 -2.71 -7.16
C PHE A 35 9.31 -3.71 -6.44
N MET A 36 9.29 -3.72 -5.11
CA MET A 36 8.41 -4.60 -4.33
C MET A 36 6.94 -4.34 -4.59
N LEU A 37 6.53 -3.06 -4.76
CA LEU A 37 5.17 -2.71 -5.13
C LEU A 37 4.78 -3.27 -6.49
N VAL A 38 5.63 -3.09 -7.50
CA VAL A 38 5.36 -3.57 -8.87
C VAL A 38 5.27 -5.09 -8.90
N VAL A 39 6.24 -5.78 -8.31
CA VAL A 39 6.26 -7.26 -8.25
C VAL A 39 5.10 -7.80 -7.42
N GLY A 40 4.72 -7.10 -6.34
CA GLY A 40 3.63 -7.50 -5.45
C GLY A 40 2.23 -7.44 -6.07
N ILE A 41 2.04 -6.67 -7.13
CA ILE A 41 0.75 -6.59 -7.84
C ILE A 41 0.34 -7.95 -8.39
N PHE A 42 1.24 -8.72 -8.99
CA PHE A 42 0.92 -10.01 -9.59
C PHE A 42 0.39 -11.05 -8.57
N PRO A 43 1.11 -11.37 -7.48
CA PRO A 43 0.59 -12.29 -6.47
C PRO A 43 -0.70 -11.79 -5.82
N PHE A 44 -0.83 -10.49 -5.62
CA PHE A 44 -2.04 -9.89 -5.07
C PHE A 44 -3.24 -10.09 -6.00
N MET A 45 -3.04 -9.94 -7.31
CA MET A 45 -4.08 -10.22 -8.29
C MET A 45 -4.46 -11.69 -8.31
N LEU A 46 -3.49 -12.62 -8.28
CA LEU A 46 -3.77 -14.06 -8.17
C LEU A 46 -4.61 -14.39 -6.92
N PHE A 47 -4.29 -13.78 -5.80
CA PHE A 47 -5.06 -13.93 -4.56
C PHE A 47 -6.50 -13.42 -4.71
N LEU A 48 -6.68 -12.22 -5.26
CA LEU A 48 -8.02 -11.66 -5.49
C LEU A 48 -8.85 -12.55 -6.41
N MET A 49 -8.25 -13.03 -7.50
CA MET A 49 -8.93 -13.94 -8.44
C MET A 49 -9.37 -15.23 -7.79
N ALA A 50 -8.51 -15.83 -6.98
CA ALA A 50 -8.83 -17.04 -6.28
C ALA A 50 -10.00 -16.85 -5.31
N ILE A 51 -10.06 -15.72 -4.59
CA ILE A 51 -11.19 -15.35 -3.73
C ILE A 51 -12.48 -15.22 -4.57
N PHE A 52 -12.42 -14.45 -5.66
CA PHE A 52 -13.61 -14.24 -6.49
C PHE A 52 -14.05 -15.51 -7.22
N GLY A 53 -13.10 -16.35 -7.66
CA GLY A 53 -13.39 -17.67 -8.22
C GLY A 53 -14.09 -18.58 -7.20
N TRP A 54 -13.65 -18.55 -5.94
CA TRP A 54 -14.28 -19.31 -4.86
C TRP A 54 -15.68 -18.78 -4.50
N MET A 55 -15.90 -17.49 -4.56
CA MET A 55 -17.22 -16.88 -4.34
C MET A 55 -18.22 -17.17 -5.47
N GLY A 56 -17.79 -17.72 -6.60
CA GLY A 56 -18.65 -18.15 -7.73
C GLY A 56 -19.34 -17.00 -8.47
N ASN A 57 -19.08 -15.75 -8.14
CA ASN A 57 -19.79 -14.61 -8.71
C ASN A 57 -18.87 -13.77 -9.62
N ARG A 58 -18.95 -14.04 -10.93
CA ARG A 58 -18.19 -13.33 -11.97
C ARG A 58 -18.47 -11.81 -12.02
N SER A 59 -19.67 -11.38 -11.57
CA SER A 59 -20.09 -9.98 -11.63
C SER A 59 -19.21 -9.05 -10.80
N TYR A 60 -18.63 -9.53 -9.68
CA TYR A 60 -17.67 -8.73 -8.90
C TYR A 60 -16.34 -8.53 -9.62
N LEU A 61 -15.87 -9.56 -10.32
CA LEU A 61 -14.65 -9.49 -11.15
C LEU A 61 -14.78 -8.45 -12.24
N ASP A 62 -15.89 -8.47 -12.97
CA ASP A 62 -16.18 -7.51 -14.03
C ASP A 62 -16.26 -6.08 -13.50
N SER A 63 -16.85 -5.89 -12.33
CA SER A 63 -16.92 -4.57 -11.68
C SER A 63 -15.53 -4.05 -11.32
N ILE A 64 -14.65 -4.90 -10.77
CA ILE A 64 -13.27 -4.52 -10.42
C ILE A 64 -12.46 -4.23 -11.68
N LEU A 65 -12.58 -5.06 -12.71
CA LEU A 65 -11.91 -4.84 -13.99
C LEU A 65 -12.35 -3.53 -14.63
N HIS A 66 -13.63 -3.20 -14.53
CA HIS A 66 -14.15 -1.91 -15.01
C HIS A 66 -13.54 -0.72 -14.25
N VAL A 67 -13.42 -0.80 -12.94
CA VAL A 67 -12.77 0.25 -12.14
C VAL A 67 -11.27 0.36 -12.49
N LEU A 68 -10.58 -0.76 -12.61
CA LEU A 68 -9.17 -0.79 -12.95
C LEU A 68 -8.90 -0.27 -14.38
N SER A 69 -9.78 -0.54 -15.32
CA SER A 69 -9.66 -0.05 -16.71
C SER A 69 -9.68 1.48 -16.83
N ASN A 70 -10.26 2.17 -15.84
CA ASN A 70 -10.27 3.62 -15.79
C ASN A 70 -8.99 4.23 -15.22
N ILE A 71 -8.17 3.43 -14.55
CA ILE A 71 -6.97 3.89 -13.82
C ILE A 71 -5.69 3.36 -14.48
N MET A 72 -5.75 2.15 -15.07
CA MET A 72 -4.59 1.47 -15.63
C MET A 72 -4.41 1.74 -17.13
N PRO A 73 -3.16 1.83 -17.62
CA PRO A 73 -2.87 1.84 -19.06
C PRO A 73 -3.40 0.59 -19.75
N THR A 74 -3.81 0.72 -21.02
CA THR A 74 -4.42 -0.36 -21.80
C THR A 74 -3.53 -1.62 -21.87
N GLN A 75 -2.19 -1.43 -21.98
CA GLN A 75 -1.23 -2.52 -22.01
C GLN A 75 -1.22 -3.32 -20.71
N ALA A 76 -1.23 -2.64 -19.56
CA ALA A 76 -1.28 -3.28 -18.25
C ALA A 76 -2.63 -4.01 -18.04
N MET A 77 -3.73 -3.44 -18.54
CA MET A 77 -5.04 -4.07 -18.48
C MET A 77 -5.13 -5.32 -19.33
N ASN A 78 -4.51 -5.34 -20.51
CA ASN A 78 -4.46 -6.52 -21.36
C ASN A 78 -3.63 -7.65 -20.75
N LEU A 79 -2.48 -7.33 -20.13
CA LEU A 79 -1.69 -8.31 -19.36
C LEU A 79 -2.49 -8.85 -18.18
N LEU A 80 -3.22 -8.01 -17.48
CA LEU A 80 -4.07 -8.43 -16.38
C LEU A 80 -5.15 -9.40 -16.86
N LYS A 81 -5.84 -9.10 -17.95
CA LYS A 81 -6.87 -9.95 -18.56
C LYS A 81 -6.31 -11.30 -19.01
N SER A 82 -5.15 -11.33 -19.69
CA SER A 82 -4.54 -12.59 -20.11
C SER A 82 -4.18 -13.49 -18.91
N VAL A 83 -3.61 -12.92 -17.85
CA VAL A 83 -3.32 -13.66 -16.62
C VAL A 83 -4.61 -14.17 -15.95
N LEU A 84 -5.69 -13.39 -16.00
CA LEU A 84 -7.01 -13.77 -15.51
C LEU A 84 -7.56 -14.98 -16.26
N GLU A 85 -7.59 -14.88 -17.58
CA GLU A 85 -8.12 -15.93 -18.44
C GLU A 85 -7.34 -17.24 -18.25
N GLU A 86 -6.01 -17.19 -18.23
CA GLU A 86 -5.16 -18.35 -17.95
C GLU A 86 -5.44 -18.93 -16.56
N THR A 87 -5.59 -18.10 -15.54
CA THR A 87 -5.80 -18.58 -14.15
C THR A 87 -7.18 -19.21 -13.95
N MET A 88 -8.20 -18.74 -14.67
CA MET A 88 -9.56 -19.31 -14.60
C MET A 88 -9.68 -20.71 -15.23
N ILE A 89 -8.74 -21.09 -16.09
CA ILE A 89 -8.69 -22.41 -16.74
C ILE A 89 -8.07 -23.47 -15.81
N PHE A 90 -7.33 -23.06 -14.80
CA PHE A 90 -6.67 -23.99 -13.88
C PHE A 90 -7.65 -24.55 -12.82
N ASP A 91 -7.78 -25.86 -12.82
CA ASP A 91 -8.56 -26.65 -11.83
C ASP A 91 -8.01 -26.55 -10.38
N HIS A 92 -6.89 -25.83 -10.19
CA HIS A 92 -6.16 -25.68 -8.93
C HIS A 92 -6.29 -24.29 -8.30
N GLY A 93 -7.45 -23.65 -8.38
CA GLY A 93 -7.69 -22.32 -7.84
C GLY A 93 -7.28 -22.14 -6.37
N GLN A 94 -7.45 -23.17 -5.54
CA GLN A 94 -7.04 -23.14 -4.12
C GLN A 94 -5.52 -23.05 -3.95
N LEU A 95 -4.75 -23.77 -4.74
CA LEU A 95 -3.29 -23.77 -4.67
C LEU A 95 -2.71 -22.43 -5.13
N LEU A 96 -3.28 -21.86 -6.19
CA LEU A 96 -2.93 -20.52 -6.66
C LEU A 96 -3.28 -19.43 -5.64
N ALA A 97 -4.41 -19.58 -4.92
CA ALA A 97 -4.78 -18.69 -3.84
C ALA A 97 -3.74 -18.70 -2.70
N ILE A 98 -3.32 -19.89 -2.28
CA ILE A 98 -2.34 -20.05 -1.20
C ILE A 98 -0.98 -19.46 -1.62
N ILE A 99 -0.54 -19.72 -2.84
CA ILE A 99 0.70 -19.13 -3.37
C ILE A 99 0.58 -17.62 -3.46
N GLY A 100 -0.52 -17.11 -3.99
CA GLY A 100 -0.78 -15.68 -4.13
C GLY A 100 -0.77 -14.95 -2.79
N ILE A 101 -1.52 -15.44 -1.79
CA ILE A 101 -1.57 -14.81 -0.47
C ILE A 101 -0.22 -14.87 0.25
N THR A 102 0.44 -16.03 0.19
CA THR A 102 1.74 -16.21 0.86
C THR A 102 2.78 -15.27 0.26
N THR A 103 2.88 -15.20 -1.06
CA THR A 103 3.81 -14.31 -1.76
C THR A 103 3.49 -12.84 -1.50
N THR A 104 2.20 -12.47 -1.51
CA THR A 104 1.74 -11.11 -1.20
C THR A 104 2.15 -10.69 0.21
N ILE A 105 1.96 -11.55 1.21
CA ILE A 105 2.35 -11.28 2.59
C ILE A 105 3.87 -11.10 2.71
N VAL A 106 4.66 -11.97 2.07
CA VAL A 106 6.12 -11.87 2.08
C VAL A 106 6.59 -10.56 1.46
N LEU A 107 6.08 -10.19 0.30
CA LEU A 107 6.45 -8.95 -0.39
C LEU A 107 6.02 -7.70 0.40
N SER A 108 4.81 -7.70 0.95
CA SER A 108 4.34 -6.60 1.81
C SER A 108 5.19 -6.44 3.06
N THR A 109 5.58 -7.55 3.70
CA THR A 109 6.45 -7.55 4.88
C THR A 109 7.85 -7.02 4.53
N ASN A 110 8.39 -7.35 3.36
CA ASN A 110 9.65 -6.80 2.86
C ASN A 110 9.54 -5.29 2.63
N GLY A 111 8.46 -4.82 2.00
CA GLY A 111 8.22 -3.39 1.80
C GLY A 111 8.22 -2.60 3.11
N VAL A 112 7.51 -3.10 4.13
CA VAL A 112 7.49 -2.47 5.47
C VAL A 112 8.87 -2.50 6.11
N ALA A 113 9.65 -3.59 5.97
CA ALA A 113 11.02 -3.66 6.49
C ALA A 113 11.93 -2.60 5.87
N VAL A 114 11.77 -2.30 4.56
CA VAL A 114 12.50 -1.21 3.89
C VAL A 114 12.11 0.15 4.46
N VAL A 115 10.81 0.38 4.75
CA VAL A 115 10.35 1.62 5.40
C VAL A 115 10.98 1.78 6.79
N LEU A 116 10.97 0.73 7.60
CA LEU A 116 11.61 0.74 8.93
C LEU A 116 13.10 1.07 8.85
N LYS A 117 13.82 0.43 7.91
CA LYS A 117 15.23 0.71 7.64
C LYS A 117 15.45 2.17 7.24
N GLY A 118 14.56 2.72 6.39
CA GLY A 118 14.59 4.12 5.99
C GLY A 118 14.38 5.07 7.18
N LEU A 119 13.38 4.78 8.02
CA LEU A 119 13.11 5.56 9.24
C LEU A 119 14.30 5.52 10.20
N ASN A 120 14.86 4.35 10.49
CA ASN A 120 16.02 4.22 11.36
C ASN A 120 17.20 5.06 10.85
N ARG A 121 17.48 5.04 9.54
CA ARG A 121 18.51 5.89 8.94
C ARG A 121 18.19 7.38 9.03
N ALA A 122 16.92 7.78 8.84
CA ALA A 122 16.49 9.17 8.94
C ALA A 122 16.68 9.71 10.36
N TYR A 123 16.33 8.91 11.36
CA TYR A 123 16.48 9.26 12.77
C TYR A 123 17.86 8.92 13.36
N LYS A 124 18.79 8.37 12.54
CA LYS A 124 20.13 7.95 12.96
C LYS A 124 20.09 6.96 14.14
N VAL A 125 19.12 6.11 14.16
CA VAL A 125 18.99 5.01 15.12
C VAL A 125 19.63 3.77 14.52
N GLU A 126 20.54 3.15 15.25
CA GLU A 126 21.11 1.86 14.85
C GLU A 126 20.10 0.75 15.07
N GLU A 127 19.98 -0.16 14.11
CA GLU A 127 19.11 -1.32 14.21
C GLU A 127 19.78 -2.36 15.12
N THR A 128 19.31 -2.43 16.36
CA THR A 128 19.82 -3.38 17.36
C THR A 128 19.03 -4.67 17.42
N ARG A 129 17.94 -4.76 16.66
CA ARG A 129 17.02 -5.90 16.67
C ARG A 129 17.53 -7.02 15.80
N ASN A 130 17.32 -8.27 16.24
CA ASN A 130 17.59 -9.46 15.45
C ASN A 130 16.73 -9.47 14.18
N PHE A 131 17.26 -10.06 13.11
CA PHE A 131 16.55 -10.20 11.82
C PHE A 131 15.15 -10.80 11.99
N ILE A 132 14.98 -11.83 12.81
CA ILE A 132 13.70 -12.49 13.07
C ILE A 132 12.70 -11.50 13.72
N TYR A 133 13.16 -10.73 14.70
CA TYR A 133 12.33 -9.75 15.37
C TYR A 133 11.85 -8.65 14.41
N THR A 134 12.74 -8.16 13.54
CA THR A 134 12.41 -7.17 12.51
C THR A 134 11.37 -7.74 11.54
N ARG A 135 11.45 -9.02 11.20
CA ARG A 135 10.45 -9.71 10.35
C ARG A 135 9.09 -9.80 11.00
N ILE A 136 9.03 -10.23 12.26
CA ILE A 136 7.78 -10.30 13.03
C ILE A 136 7.16 -8.92 13.18
N LEU A 137 7.96 -7.91 13.49
CA LEU A 137 7.49 -6.52 13.60
C LEU A 137 6.94 -6.00 12.28
N SER A 138 7.64 -6.26 11.16
CA SER A 138 7.17 -5.86 9.83
C SER A 138 5.85 -6.55 9.45
N PHE A 139 5.72 -7.83 9.76
CA PHE A 139 4.48 -8.58 9.56
C PHE A 139 3.33 -7.99 10.40
N LEU A 140 3.59 -7.71 11.67
CA LEU A 140 2.60 -7.08 12.55
C LEU A 140 2.17 -5.70 12.03
N MET A 141 3.12 -4.90 11.52
CA MET A 141 2.83 -3.59 10.95
C MET A 141 1.99 -3.67 9.66
N VAL A 142 2.19 -4.69 8.82
CA VAL A 142 1.30 -4.94 7.67
C VAL A 142 -0.12 -5.17 8.17
N PHE A 143 -0.30 -5.99 9.18
CA PHE A 143 -1.62 -6.30 9.77
C PHE A 143 -2.30 -5.05 10.35
N VAL A 144 -1.55 -4.26 11.12
CA VAL A 144 -2.04 -3.00 11.69
C VAL A 144 -2.42 -2.02 10.57
N ASN A 145 -1.62 -1.93 9.50
CA ASN A 145 -1.91 -1.05 8.37
C ASN A 145 -3.20 -1.45 7.64
N VAL A 146 -3.40 -2.74 7.41
CA VAL A 146 -4.65 -3.28 6.83
C VAL A 146 -5.84 -2.96 7.73
N LEU A 147 -5.70 -3.13 9.05
CA LEU A 147 -6.75 -2.80 10.02
C LEU A 147 -7.10 -1.31 10.00
N VAL A 148 -6.09 -0.44 10.01
CA VAL A 148 -6.29 1.02 9.93
C VAL A 148 -6.98 1.40 8.64
N MET A 149 -6.56 0.82 7.51
CA MET A 149 -7.17 1.06 6.20
C MET A 149 -8.64 0.60 6.18
N PHE A 150 -8.93 -0.58 6.73
CA PHE A 150 -10.29 -1.10 6.88
C PHE A 150 -11.16 -0.16 7.72
N LEU A 151 -10.68 0.26 8.89
CA LEU A 151 -11.39 1.20 9.76
C LEU A 151 -11.63 2.54 9.06
N THR A 152 -10.62 3.07 8.37
CA THR A 152 -10.72 4.34 7.63
C THR A 152 -11.81 4.28 6.56
N ILE A 153 -11.83 3.22 5.76
CA ILE A 153 -12.86 3.01 4.73
C ILE A 153 -14.25 2.93 5.36
N ASN A 154 -14.40 2.18 6.46
CA ASN A 154 -15.66 2.09 7.18
C ASN A 154 -16.11 3.44 7.73
N ILE A 155 -15.21 4.22 8.31
CA ILE A 155 -15.53 5.57 8.81
C ILE A 155 -15.96 6.50 7.66
N ILE A 156 -15.32 6.41 6.49
CA ILE A 156 -15.72 7.21 5.33
C ILE A 156 -17.12 6.82 4.83
N ILE A 157 -17.39 5.52 4.72
CA ILE A 157 -18.68 5.01 4.22
C ILE A 157 -19.80 5.31 5.22
N PHE A 158 -19.61 4.98 6.48
CA PHE A 158 -20.62 5.11 7.53
C PHE A 158 -20.62 6.47 8.21
N GLY A 159 -19.61 7.31 7.98
CA GLY A 159 -19.47 8.62 8.62
C GLY A 159 -20.68 9.51 8.41
N LYS A 160 -21.24 9.54 7.20
CA LYS A 160 -22.49 10.28 6.92
C LYS A 160 -23.67 9.75 7.72
N VAL A 161 -23.79 8.44 7.87
CA VAL A 161 -24.88 7.81 8.62
C VAL A 161 -24.73 8.11 10.11
N ILE A 162 -23.52 8.06 10.64
CA ILE A 162 -23.21 8.37 12.04
C ILE A 162 -23.50 9.86 12.33
N ILE A 163 -23.04 10.76 11.45
CA ILE A 163 -23.31 12.20 11.61
C ILE A 163 -24.81 12.47 11.58
N MET A 164 -25.54 11.87 10.64
CA MET A 164 -26.98 12.03 10.51
C MET A 164 -27.72 11.51 11.75
N PHE A 165 -27.29 10.38 12.30
CA PHE A 165 -27.82 9.83 13.56
C PHE A 165 -27.55 10.75 14.75
N LEU A 166 -26.35 11.30 14.88
CA LEU A 166 -25.98 12.24 15.94
C LEU A 166 -26.77 13.56 15.85
N VAL A 167 -26.93 14.09 14.65
CA VAL A 167 -27.72 15.32 14.41
C VAL A 167 -29.19 15.11 14.78
N THR A 168 -29.77 13.96 14.43
CA THR A 168 -31.19 13.69 14.71
C THR A 168 -31.50 13.36 16.16
N HIS A 169 -30.59 12.67 16.87
CA HIS A 169 -30.82 12.23 18.26
C HIS A 169 -30.30 13.19 19.32
N PHE A 170 -29.23 13.93 19.01
CA PHE A 170 -28.58 14.82 20.00
C PHE A 170 -28.73 16.31 19.67
N GLY A 171 -29.54 16.69 18.65
CA GLY A 171 -29.84 18.08 18.34
C GLY A 171 -28.62 18.93 17.96
N MET A 172 -27.52 18.30 17.52
CA MET A 172 -26.32 19.02 17.11
C MET A 172 -26.60 19.84 15.86
N SER A 173 -26.18 21.10 15.86
CA SER A 173 -26.43 22.07 14.80
C SER A 173 -26.03 21.52 13.41
N LYS A 174 -26.92 21.70 12.43
CA LYS A 174 -26.75 21.27 11.02
C LYS A 174 -25.51 21.87 10.31
N GLY A 175 -24.76 22.75 10.96
CA GLY A 175 -23.58 23.40 10.39
C GLY A 175 -22.36 22.48 10.19
N ILE A 176 -22.34 21.27 10.76
CA ILE A 176 -21.23 20.31 10.67
C ILE A 176 -21.48 19.26 9.55
N ALA A 177 -22.68 19.19 9.01
CA ALA A 177 -23.08 18.17 8.03
C ALA A 177 -22.84 18.54 6.56
N ILE A 178 -22.28 19.73 6.27
CA ILE A 178 -22.10 20.25 4.92
C ILE A 178 -20.65 20.75 4.78
N THR A 179 -19.71 19.85 4.72
CA THR A 179 -18.40 20.08 4.08
C THR A 179 -17.91 18.77 3.48
#